data_469d579f506f8513bd59fb1142612f24
#
_entry.id   469d579f506f8513bd59fb1142612f24
#
_cell.length_a   1.000
_cell.length_b   1.000
_cell.length_c   1.000
_cell.angle_alpha   90.00
_cell.angle_beta   90.00
_cell.angle_gamma   90.00
#
_symmetry.space_group_name_H-M   'P 1'
#
loop_
_entity.id
_entity.type
_entity.pdbx_description
1 polymer ?
#
loop_
_entity_poly.entity_id
_entity_poly.type
_entity_poly.pdbx_seq_one_letter_code
_entity_poly.pdbx_strand_id
1 'polypeptide(L)'
;MKARIKWTEGMSFVGESGSGHAVVIDGAPEHGGRNLGMRPMEMVLAGAAACTAFDVVLILKRARQPVTDCVVEAEADRAVVEPRVFTRIRFAYTIAGRGLDPRQVERAVKLSKEKYCSATIMLGKTAEIETTIVIVEGDRVSLAEQGAAKSG
;
A
#
# COMPACT_ATOMS: atom_id res chain seq x y z
N MET A 1 -3.93 -20.02 2.64
CA MET A 1 -3.88 -18.76 3.42
C MET A 1 -5.04 -18.79 4.41
N LYS A 2 -4.83 -18.36 5.67
CA LYS A 2 -5.89 -18.34 6.72
C LYS A 2 -5.80 -17.04 7.50
N ALA A 3 -6.94 -16.53 7.95
CA ALA A 3 -7.05 -15.42 8.88
C ALA A 3 -8.18 -15.73 9.87
N ARG A 4 -8.06 -15.21 11.10
CA ARG A 4 -9.08 -15.28 12.12
C ARG A 4 -9.31 -13.88 12.67
N ILE A 5 -10.56 -13.48 12.79
CA ILE A 5 -10.93 -12.20 13.38
C ILE A 5 -11.76 -12.49 14.62
N LYS A 6 -11.33 -11.92 15.74
CA LYS A 6 -12.05 -12.02 17.03
C LYS A 6 -12.48 -10.64 17.47
N TRP A 7 -13.78 -10.47 17.68
CA TRP A 7 -14.32 -9.29 18.36
C TRP A 7 -13.89 -9.31 19.82
N THR A 8 -13.45 -8.17 20.34
CA THR A 8 -13.03 -8.01 21.74
C THR A 8 -14.07 -7.25 22.55
N GLU A 9 -14.28 -5.97 22.22
CA GLU A 9 -15.29 -5.11 22.85
C GLU A 9 -15.60 -3.90 21.95
N GLY A 10 -16.74 -3.27 22.12
CA GLY A 10 -17.15 -2.11 21.30
C GLY A 10 -17.06 -2.43 19.83
N MET A 11 -16.26 -1.67 19.07
CA MET A 11 -15.97 -1.93 17.66
C MET A 11 -14.50 -2.34 17.42
N SER A 12 -13.86 -2.90 18.45
CA SER A 12 -12.47 -3.36 18.39
C SER A 12 -12.38 -4.87 18.15
N PHE A 13 -11.45 -5.26 17.32
CA PHE A 13 -11.19 -6.64 16.90
C PHE A 13 -9.70 -6.95 16.95
N VAL A 14 -9.35 -8.21 17.09
CA VAL A 14 -8.00 -8.73 16.87
C VAL A 14 -8.03 -9.63 15.64
N GLY A 15 -7.21 -9.28 14.64
CA GLY A 15 -6.97 -10.08 13.45
C GLY A 15 -5.70 -10.90 13.61
N GLU A 16 -5.77 -12.20 13.34
CA GLU A 16 -4.64 -13.12 13.37
C GLU A 16 -4.42 -13.71 11.99
N SER A 17 -3.18 -13.73 11.53
CA SER A 17 -2.80 -14.39 10.28
C SER A 17 -2.35 -15.83 10.52
N GLY A 18 -2.44 -16.68 9.48
CA GLY A 18 -1.93 -18.03 9.52
C GLY A 18 -0.40 -18.13 9.67
N SER A 19 0.33 -17.03 9.56
CA SER A 19 1.78 -16.91 9.79
C SER A 19 2.13 -16.56 11.25
N GLY A 20 1.14 -16.48 12.15
CA GLY A 20 1.37 -16.27 13.59
C GLY A 20 1.48 -14.80 14.01
N HIS A 21 1.03 -13.84 13.19
CA HIS A 21 1.05 -12.42 13.52
C HIS A 21 -0.36 -11.92 13.80
N ALA A 22 -0.47 -10.93 14.68
CA ALA A 22 -1.73 -10.31 15.05
C ALA A 22 -1.70 -8.78 14.89
N VAL A 23 -2.88 -8.20 14.68
CA VAL A 23 -3.07 -6.76 14.54
C VAL A 23 -4.39 -6.35 15.19
N VAL A 24 -4.41 -5.17 15.80
CA VAL A 24 -5.65 -4.54 16.29
C VAL A 24 -6.34 -3.81 15.15
N ILE A 25 -7.64 -4.05 15.03
CA ILE A 25 -8.53 -3.40 14.07
C ILE A 25 -9.61 -2.70 14.87
N ASP A 26 -9.96 -1.45 14.53
CA ASP A 26 -10.96 -0.72 15.29
C ASP A 26 -11.90 0.07 14.36
N GLY A 27 -13.07 0.39 14.86
CA GLY A 27 -14.03 1.24 14.21
C GLY A 27 -13.69 2.73 14.34
N ALA A 28 -14.36 3.55 13.54
CA ALA A 28 -14.32 5.00 13.72
C ALA A 28 -15.13 5.40 14.98
N PRO A 29 -14.77 6.52 15.66
CA PRO A 29 -15.46 6.97 16.87
C PRO A 29 -16.97 7.15 16.68
N GLU A 30 -17.41 7.64 15.52
CA GLU A 30 -18.83 7.81 15.17
C GLU A 30 -19.59 6.48 15.08
N HIS A 31 -18.90 5.34 15.03
CA HIS A 31 -19.46 4.00 15.06
C HIS A 31 -19.18 3.25 16.36
N GLY A 32 -18.71 3.96 17.41
CA GLY A 32 -18.40 3.38 18.71
C GLY A 32 -17.00 2.76 18.80
N GLY A 33 -16.11 3.06 17.85
CA GLY A 33 -14.69 2.74 17.93
C GLY A 33 -13.92 3.70 18.85
N ARG A 34 -12.71 3.30 19.23
CA ARG A 34 -11.80 4.07 20.08
C ARG A 34 -10.54 4.53 19.36
N ASN A 35 -10.47 4.28 18.05
CA ASN A 35 -9.31 4.56 17.21
C ASN A 35 -8.00 3.94 17.73
N LEU A 36 -8.07 2.68 18.20
CA LEU A 36 -6.94 1.93 18.73
C LEU A 36 -6.17 1.15 17.67
N GLY A 37 -6.70 1.09 16.46
CA GLY A 37 -6.10 0.36 15.33
C GLY A 37 -6.62 0.87 14.00
N MET A 38 -6.04 0.36 12.92
CA MET A 38 -6.51 0.65 11.56
C MET A 38 -7.96 0.22 11.37
N ARG A 39 -8.72 0.99 10.61
CA ARG A 39 -10.05 0.59 10.15
C ARG A 39 -9.94 -0.54 9.12
N PRO A 40 -10.98 -1.40 8.97
CA PRO A 40 -10.91 -2.51 8.02
C PRO A 40 -10.52 -2.12 6.59
N MET A 41 -11.09 -1.04 6.06
CA MET A 41 -10.76 -0.58 4.70
C MET A 41 -9.39 0.10 4.61
N GLU A 42 -8.89 0.70 5.69
CA GLU A 42 -7.50 1.19 5.75
C GLU A 42 -6.52 0.02 5.69
N MET A 43 -6.82 -1.10 6.35
CA MET A 43 -5.99 -2.31 6.26
C MET A 43 -5.97 -2.89 4.84
N VAL A 44 -7.09 -2.88 4.12
CA VAL A 44 -7.15 -3.32 2.72
C VAL A 44 -6.24 -2.43 1.85
N LEU A 45 -6.30 -1.11 2.04
CA LEU A 45 -5.46 -0.15 1.33
C LEU A 45 -3.98 -0.31 1.67
N ALA A 46 -3.65 -0.39 2.97
CA ALA A 46 -2.28 -0.61 3.45
C ALA A 46 -1.72 -1.95 2.95
N GLY A 47 -2.52 -3.02 2.97
CA GLY A 47 -2.15 -4.32 2.43
C GLY A 47 -1.86 -4.28 0.92
N ALA A 48 -2.64 -3.51 0.16
CA ALA A 48 -2.39 -3.31 -1.26
C ALA A 48 -1.09 -2.52 -1.50
N ALA A 49 -0.84 -1.45 -0.74
CA ALA A 49 0.40 -0.69 -0.81
C ALA A 49 1.62 -1.54 -0.46
N ALA A 50 1.54 -2.34 0.61
CA ALA A 50 2.60 -3.26 1.00
C ALA A 50 2.85 -4.34 -0.05
N CYS A 51 1.80 -4.90 -0.65
CA CYS A 51 1.90 -5.91 -1.70
C CYS A 51 2.68 -5.38 -2.92
N THR A 52 2.32 -4.20 -3.41
CA THR A 52 3.00 -3.60 -4.57
C THR A 52 4.42 -3.14 -4.22
N ALA A 53 4.66 -2.57 -3.03
CA ALA A 53 6.01 -2.21 -2.56
C ALA A 53 6.94 -3.42 -2.52
N PHE A 54 6.46 -4.54 -1.98
CA PHE A 54 7.21 -5.80 -1.94
C PHE A 54 7.65 -6.24 -3.34
N ASP A 55 6.73 -6.25 -4.31
CA ASP A 55 7.04 -6.63 -5.68
C ASP A 55 8.07 -5.71 -6.33
N VAL A 56 7.89 -4.38 -6.19
CA VAL A 56 8.79 -3.38 -6.77
C VAL A 56 10.21 -3.57 -6.23
N VAL A 57 10.36 -3.68 -4.91
CA VAL A 57 11.68 -3.91 -4.28
C VAL A 57 12.29 -5.23 -4.75
N LEU A 58 11.50 -6.31 -4.81
CA LEU A 58 11.97 -7.62 -5.25
C LEU A 58 12.44 -7.60 -6.73
N ILE A 59 11.67 -6.94 -7.61
CA ILE A 59 12.00 -6.81 -9.04
C ILE A 59 13.29 -6.00 -9.20
N LEU A 60 13.43 -4.87 -8.49
CA LEU A 60 14.64 -4.03 -8.53
C LEU A 60 15.86 -4.79 -8.04
N LYS A 61 15.75 -5.52 -6.93
CA LYS A 61 16.85 -6.36 -6.42
C LYS A 61 17.26 -7.45 -7.41
N ARG A 62 16.29 -8.12 -8.05
CA ARG A 62 16.56 -9.12 -9.09
C ARG A 62 17.20 -8.52 -10.35
N ALA A 63 16.87 -7.27 -10.67
CA ALA A 63 17.50 -6.50 -11.74
C ALA A 63 18.86 -5.90 -11.30
N ARG A 64 19.36 -6.27 -10.11
CA ARG A 64 20.63 -5.77 -9.53
C ARG A 64 20.68 -4.24 -9.40
N GLN A 65 19.52 -3.61 -9.24
CA GLN A 65 19.45 -2.19 -8.96
C GLN A 65 19.83 -1.93 -7.50
N PRO A 66 20.62 -0.87 -7.21
CA PRO A 66 21.09 -0.54 -5.87
C PRO A 66 19.99 0.19 -5.05
N VAL A 67 18.78 -0.40 -5.00
CA VAL A 67 17.68 0.13 -4.21
C VAL A 67 17.99 -0.01 -2.71
N THR A 68 17.83 1.08 -1.97
CA THR A 68 18.13 1.18 -0.53
C THR A 68 16.90 1.50 0.30
N ASP A 69 15.89 2.18 -0.28
CA ASP A 69 14.64 2.50 0.40
C ASP A 69 13.46 2.58 -0.59
N CYS A 70 12.26 2.33 -0.08
CA CYS A 70 11.03 2.39 -0.86
C CYS A 70 9.87 2.77 0.04
N VAL A 71 9.26 3.91 -0.22
CA VAL A 71 8.02 4.37 0.42
C VAL A 71 6.90 4.32 -0.62
N VAL A 72 5.75 3.79 -0.24
CA VAL A 72 4.53 3.80 -1.06
C VAL A 72 3.42 4.45 -0.24
N GLU A 73 3.05 5.65 -0.62
CA GLU A 73 1.86 6.31 -0.09
C GLU A 73 0.65 5.87 -0.92
N ALA A 74 -0.47 5.61 -0.25
CA ALA A 74 -1.70 5.18 -0.90
C ALA A 74 -2.87 6.06 -0.48
N GLU A 75 -3.59 6.59 -1.45
CA GLU A 75 -4.85 7.32 -1.25
C GLU A 75 -5.95 6.65 -2.04
N ALA A 76 -7.17 6.63 -1.51
CA ALA A 76 -8.30 6.01 -2.19
C ALA A 76 -9.59 6.80 -2.04
N ASP A 77 -10.32 6.92 -3.15
CA ASP A 77 -11.70 7.39 -3.17
C ASP A 77 -12.64 6.19 -3.04
N ARG A 78 -13.76 6.38 -2.35
CA ARG A 78 -14.80 5.36 -2.17
C ARG A 78 -16.12 5.80 -2.78
N ALA A 79 -16.94 4.85 -3.21
CA ALA A 79 -18.31 5.11 -3.64
C ALA A 79 -19.10 5.84 -2.53
N VAL A 80 -19.93 6.79 -2.94
CA VAL A 80 -20.77 7.59 -2.02
C VAL A 80 -21.89 6.75 -1.44
N VAL A 81 -22.42 5.80 -2.24
CA VAL A 81 -23.50 4.89 -1.85
C VAL A 81 -22.98 3.49 -1.53
N GLU A 82 -23.72 2.73 -0.74
CA GLU A 82 -23.40 1.33 -0.46
C GLU A 82 -23.62 0.42 -1.72
N PRO A 83 -22.69 -0.56 -1.87
CA PRO A 83 -21.49 -0.82 -1.08
C PRO A 83 -20.39 0.21 -1.38
N ARG A 84 -19.79 0.77 -0.34
CA ARG A 84 -18.77 1.82 -0.44
C ARG A 84 -17.40 1.23 -0.83
N VAL A 85 -17.33 0.64 -2.02
CA VAL A 85 -16.09 0.09 -2.60
C VAL A 85 -15.10 1.21 -2.95
N PHE A 86 -13.84 0.88 -3.10
CA PHE A 86 -12.88 1.79 -3.72
C PHE A 86 -13.24 2.01 -5.19
N THR A 87 -13.25 3.28 -5.62
CA THR A 87 -13.50 3.70 -7.01
C THR A 87 -12.23 4.18 -7.70
N ARG A 88 -11.27 4.70 -6.92
CA ARG A 88 -9.94 5.10 -7.38
C ARG A 88 -8.94 4.86 -6.29
N ILE A 89 -7.74 4.38 -6.65
CA ILE A 89 -6.61 4.21 -5.74
C ILE A 89 -5.36 4.80 -6.42
N ARG A 90 -4.69 5.71 -5.72
CA ARG A 90 -3.44 6.36 -6.14
C ARG A 90 -2.30 5.82 -5.30
N PHE A 91 -1.30 5.24 -5.94
CA PHE A 91 -0.06 4.83 -5.31
C PHE A 91 1.07 5.76 -5.73
N ALA A 92 1.65 6.48 -4.78
CA ALA A 92 2.82 7.33 -4.98
C ALA A 92 4.07 6.61 -4.46
N TYR A 93 4.97 6.26 -5.36
CA TYR A 93 6.22 5.57 -5.05
C TYR A 93 7.35 6.58 -4.93
N THR A 94 8.04 6.58 -3.80
CA THR A 94 9.33 7.25 -3.62
C THR A 94 10.38 6.19 -3.39
N ILE A 95 11.34 6.05 -4.32
CA ILE A 95 12.32 4.97 -4.33
C ILE A 95 13.71 5.57 -4.26
N ALA A 96 14.47 5.21 -3.24
CA ALA A 96 15.84 5.68 -3.06
C ALA A 96 16.87 4.61 -3.44
N GLY A 97 18.01 5.09 -3.94
CA GLY A 97 19.18 4.29 -4.28
C GLY A 97 20.22 5.13 -5.00
N ARG A 98 21.46 4.66 -5.05
CA ARG A 98 22.55 5.37 -5.72
C ARG A 98 22.74 4.86 -7.14
N GLY A 99 22.41 5.70 -8.13
CA GLY A 99 22.52 5.34 -9.55
C GLY A 99 21.44 4.35 -9.99
N LEU A 100 20.22 4.49 -9.50
CA LEU A 100 19.07 3.73 -10.00
C LEU A 100 18.81 4.09 -11.47
N ASP A 101 18.62 3.07 -12.30
CA ASP A 101 18.15 3.27 -13.67
C ASP A 101 16.64 3.56 -13.66
N PRO A 102 16.20 4.77 -14.07
CA PRO A 102 14.78 5.14 -14.09
C PRO A 102 13.91 4.16 -14.90
N ARG A 103 14.43 3.63 -16.00
CA ARG A 103 13.71 2.66 -16.85
C ARG A 103 13.43 1.35 -16.09
N GLN A 104 14.38 0.91 -15.25
CA GLN A 104 14.19 -0.29 -14.42
C GLN A 104 13.18 -0.03 -13.30
N VAL A 105 13.17 1.18 -12.72
CA VAL A 105 12.19 1.57 -11.71
C VAL A 105 10.78 1.61 -12.31
N GLU A 106 10.58 2.31 -13.43
CA GLU A 106 9.31 2.36 -14.15
C GLU A 106 8.81 0.96 -14.53
N ARG A 107 9.71 0.13 -15.06
CA ARG A 107 9.41 -1.26 -15.40
C ARG A 107 8.98 -2.07 -14.18
N ALA A 108 9.64 -1.89 -13.03
CA ALA A 108 9.30 -2.62 -11.81
C ALA A 108 7.89 -2.28 -11.32
N VAL A 109 7.54 -0.98 -11.27
CA VAL A 109 6.20 -0.51 -10.90
C VAL A 109 5.15 -1.03 -11.89
N LYS A 110 5.40 -0.92 -13.19
CA LYS A 110 4.49 -1.43 -14.23
C LYS A 110 4.26 -2.94 -14.09
N LEU A 111 5.31 -3.73 -13.91
CA LEU A 111 5.21 -5.18 -13.74
C LEU A 111 4.45 -5.57 -12.48
N SER A 112 4.66 -4.85 -11.36
CA SER A 112 3.87 -5.05 -10.16
C SER A 112 2.39 -4.80 -10.43
N LYS A 113 2.04 -3.62 -10.96
CA LYS A 113 0.66 -3.22 -11.23
C LYS A 113 -0.07 -4.18 -12.17
N GLU A 114 0.57 -4.59 -13.28
CA GLU A 114 -0.09 -5.31 -14.38
C GLU A 114 -0.01 -6.84 -14.26
N LYS A 115 0.97 -7.38 -13.53
CA LYS A 115 1.25 -8.82 -13.57
C LYS A 115 1.41 -9.51 -12.22
N TYR A 116 2.04 -8.88 -11.23
CA TYR A 116 2.46 -9.59 -10.03
C TYR A 116 1.65 -9.27 -8.78
N CYS A 117 1.28 -8.00 -8.55
CA CYS A 117 0.57 -7.61 -7.35
C CYS A 117 -0.89 -8.09 -7.36
N SER A 118 -1.14 -9.21 -6.69
CA SER A 118 -2.49 -9.78 -6.59
C SER A 118 -3.50 -8.78 -6.02
N ALA A 119 -3.08 -7.95 -5.04
CA ALA A 119 -3.95 -6.96 -4.42
C ALA A 119 -4.39 -5.88 -5.42
N THR A 120 -3.44 -5.28 -6.17
CA THR A 120 -3.79 -4.25 -7.16
C THR A 120 -4.62 -4.80 -8.31
N ILE A 121 -4.35 -6.04 -8.75
CA ILE A 121 -5.13 -6.71 -9.80
C ILE A 121 -6.57 -6.99 -9.32
N MET A 122 -6.75 -7.45 -8.07
CA MET A 122 -8.09 -7.66 -7.50
C MET A 122 -8.85 -6.34 -7.35
N LEU A 123 -8.24 -5.33 -6.75
CA LEU A 123 -8.86 -4.02 -6.52
C LEU A 123 -9.12 -3.26 -7.83
N GLY A 124 -8.27 -3.44 -8.84
CA GLY A 124 -8.46 -2.89 -10.18
C GLY A 124 -9.68 -3.40 -10.94
N LYS A 125 -10.44 -4.38 -10.38
CA LYS A 125 -11.74 -4.78 -10.94
C LYS A 125 -12.86 -3.79 -10.62
N THR A 126 -12.70 -3.00 -9.56
CA THR A 126 -13.69 -2.00 -9.11
C THR A 126 -13.13 -0.59 -9.05
N ALA A 127 -11.82 -0.42 -8.93
CA ALA A 127 -11.14 0.85 -8.77
C ALA A 127 -10.19 1.13 -9.94
N GLU A 128 -10.12 2.38 -10.36
CA GLU A 128 -9.04 2.87 -11.21
C GLU A 128 -7.74 2.92 -10.39
N ILE A 129 -6.66 2.32 -10.91
CA ILE A 129 -5.35 2.31 -10.25
C ILE A 129 -4.41 3.28 -10.95
N GLU A 130 -4.04 4.35 -10.24
CA GLU A 130 -3.07 5.34 -10.69
C GLU A 130 -1.73 5.15 -9.97
N THR A 131 -0.63 5.50 -10.64
CA THR A 131 0.71 5.38 -10.06
C THR A 131 1.56 6.59 -10.42
N THR A 132 2.26 7.15 -9.43
CA THR A 132 3.31 8.15 -9.62
C THR A 132 4.63 7.64 -9.06
N ILE A 133 5.76 8.08 -9.63
CA ILE A 133 7.09 7.59 -9.26
C ILE A 133 8.01 8.78 -9.07
N VAL A 134 8.68 8.82 -7.92
CA VAL A 134 9.79 9.74 -7.62
C VAL A 134 11.03 8.89 -7.30
N ILE A 135 12.15 9.20 -7.93
CA ILE A 135 13.45 8.56 -7.68
C ILE A 135 14.32 9.55 -6.93
N VAL A 136 14.86 9.11 -5.81
CA VAL A 136 15.72 9.90 -4.93
C VAL A 136 17.15 9.33 -4.97
N GLU A 137 18.11 10.19 -5.28
CA GLU A 137 19.54 9.82 -5.18
C GLU A 137 19.97 9.85 -3.70
N GLY A 138 20.25 8.70 -3.13
CA GLY A 138 20.64 8.60 -1.72
C GLY A 138 20.27 7.26 -1.08
N ASP A 139 20.49 7.17 0.22
CA ASP A 139 20.32 5.91 0.96
C ASP A 139 18.94 5.78 1.61
N ARG A 140 18.20 6.90 1.79
CA ARG A 140 16.87 6.92 2.43
C ARG A 140 15.98 8.01 1.83
N VAL A 141 14.69 7.76 1.85
CA VAL A 141 13.65 8.74 1.55
C VAL A 141 13.49 9.65 2.77
N SER A 142 13.73 10.95 2.61
CA SER A 142 13.51 11.93 3.67
C SER A 142 12.02 12.21 3.90
N LEU A 143 11.67 12.72 5.10
CA LEU A 143 10.29 13.12 5.40
C LEU A 143 9.76 14.21 4.45
N ALA A 144 10.62 15.07 3.93
CA ALA A 144 10.25 16.11 2.98
C ALA A 144 9.89 15.54 1.60
N GLU A 145 10.51 14.44 1.21
CA GLU A 145 10.28 13.76 -0.09
C GLU A 145 9.03 12.87 -0.08
N GLN A 146 8.55 12.45 1.11
CA GLN A 146 7.32 11.67 1.29
C GLN A 146 6.04 12.44 0.90
N GLY A 147 6.09 13.76 0.74
CA GLY A 147 4.96 14.59 0.32
C GLY A 147 5.01 15.07 -1.13
N ALA A 148 6.14 14.94 -1.79
CA ALA A 148 6.37 15.51 -3.13
C ALA A 148 5.59 14.79 -4.25
N ALA A 149 5.22 13.54 -4.05
CA ALA A 149 4.44 12.75 -5.01
C ALA A 149 2.96 13.16 -5.10
N LYS A 150 2.49 14.10 -4.24
CA LYS A 150 1.09 14.56 -4.19
C LYS A 150 0.78 15.75 -5.09
N SER A 151 1.79 16.36 -5.76
CA SER A 151 1.66 17.65 -6.44
C SER A 151 1.86 17.57 -7.97
N GLY A 152 1.69 16.43 -8.57
CA GLY A 152 1.82 16.26 -10.02
C GLY A 152 0.54 15.83 -10.71
#